data_3f545138614976bf719c5b619cba168b
#
_entry.id   3f545138614976bf719c5b619cba168b
#
_cell.length_a   1.000
_cell.length_b   1.000
_cell.length_c   1.000
_cell.angle_alpha   90.00
_cell.angle_beta   90.00
_cell.angle_gamma   90.00
#
_symmetry.space_group_name_H-M   'P 1'
#
loop_
_entity.id
_entity.type
_entity.pdbx_description
1 polymer ?
#
loop_
_entity_poly.entity_id
_entity_poly.type
_entity_poly.pdbx_seq_one_letter_code
_entity_poly.pdbx_strand_id
1 'polypeptide(L)'
;MELQGLKDKILPVLERYEVKRAAIFGSFVRGEKKRNSDIDILVEFKGAKSLLDLAGLKIELEETLDRKVDVLTYKSLHPLLKDRILKEQKVIL
;
A
#
# COMPACT_ATOMS: atom_id res chain seq x y z
N MET A 1 -8.86 12.29 -3.88
CA MET A 1 -7.55 12.36 -3.21
C MET A 1 -6.46 12.17 -4.23
N GLU A 2 -5.50 13.06 -4.26
CA GLU A 2 -4.36 12.98 -5.15
C GLU A 2 -3.30 12.05 -4.58
N LEU A 3 -2.41 11.54 -5.46
CA LEU A 3 -1.32 10.67 -5.04
C LEU A 3 -0.42 11.35 -4.00
N GLN A 4 -0.10 12.62 -4.18
CA GLN A 4 0.73 13.36 -3.23
C GLN A 4 0.06 13.52 -1.88
N GLY A 5 -1.23 13.82 -1.85
CA GLY A 5 -1.99 13.90 -0.60
C GLY A 5 -2.06 12.57 0.12
N LEU A 6 -2.25 11.49 -0.63
CA LEU A 6 -2.24 10.14 -0.10
C LEU A 6 -0.87 9.80 0.51
N LYS A 7 0.20 10.08 -0.24
CA LYS A 7 1.57 9.86 0.22
C LYS A 7 1.84 10.59 1.54
N ASP A 8 1.48 11.87 1.61
CA ASP A 8 1.72 12.69 2.81
C ASP A 8 1.01 12.13 4.03
N LYS A 9 -0.18 11.56 3.85
CA LYS A 9 -0.93 11.00 4.96
C LYS A 9 -0.37 9.67 5.44
N ILE A 10 0.08 8.81 4.55
CA ILE A 10 0.49 7.45 4.92
C ILE A 10 1.96 7.30 5.28
N LEU A 11 2.83 8.22 4.83
CA LEU A 11 4.27 8.13 5.16
C LEU A 11 4.55 7.98 6.65
N PRO A 12 3.94 8.80 7.55
CA PRO A 12 4.19 8.63 8.98
C PRO A 12 3.78 7.25 9.50
N VAL A 13 2.68 6.69 8.97
CA VAL A 13 2.23 5.37 9.36
C VAL A 13 3.22 4.31 8.90
N LEU A 14 3.68 4.40 7.65
CA LEU A 14 4.66 3.47 7.10
C LEU A 14 5.96 3.49 7.91
N GLU A 15 6.41 4.67 8.31
CA GLU A 15 7.62 4.81 9.11
C GLU A 15 7.48 4.16 10.49
N ARG A 16 6.32 4.31 11.13
CA ARG A 16 6.08 3.70 12.45
C ARG A 16 6.11 2.18 12.39
N TYR A 17 5.70 1.59 11.28
CA TYR A 17 5.72 0.15 11.11
C TYR A 17 7.02 -0.36 10.49
N GLU A 18 8.01 0.51 10.37
CA GLU A 18 9.32 0.17 9.83
C GLU A 18 9.23 -0.40 8.42
N VAL A 19 8.44 0.24 7.58
CA VAL A 19 8.33 -0.11 6.18
C VAL A 19 9.55 0.43 5.44
N LYS A 20 10.24 -0.45 4.75
CA LYS A 20 11.44 -0.10 3.97
C LYS A 20 11.06 0.47 2.61
N ARG A 21 10.03 -0.09 1.98
CA ARG A 21 9.61 0.27 0.65
C ARG A 21 8.10 0.12 0.52
N ALA A 22 7.47 1.06 -0.16
CA ALA A 22 6.04 1.02 -0.39
C ALA A 22 5.67 1.62 -1.73
N ALA A 23 4.60 1.13 -2.32
CA ALA A 23 4.08 1.63 -3.58
C ALA A 23 2.57 1.45 -3.62
N ILE A 24 1.91 2.26 -4.44
CA ILE A 24 0.47 2.15 -4.68
C ILE A 24 0.27 1.54 -6.06
N PHE A 25 -0.69 0.65 -6.16
CA PHE A 25 -1.01 0.00 -7.43
C PHE A 25 -2.53 -0.16 -7.58
N GLY A 26 -2.96 -0.81 -8.66
CA GLY A 26 -4.36 -1.13 -8.89
C GLY A 26 -5.19 0.05 -9.39
N SER A 27 -6.47 0.04 -9.07
CA SER A 27 -7.43 0.99 -9.65
C SER A 27 -7.13 2.45 -9.36
N PHE A 28 -6.59 2.75 -8.18
CA PHE A 28 -6.21 4.12 -7.83
C PHE A 28 -5.18 4.69 -8.80
N VAL A 29 -4.17 3.88 -9.14
CA VAL A 29 -3.10 4.28 -10.06
C VAL A 29 -3.61 4.38 -11.50
N ARG A 30 -4.51 3.47 -11.88
CA ARG A 30 -5.08 3.47 -13.23
C ARG A 30 -6.10 4.57 -13.48
N GLY A 31 -6.42 5.36 -12.47
CA GLY A 31 -7.40 6.42 -12.61
C GLY A 31 -8.86 5.96 -12.54
N GLU A 32 -9.10 4.71 -12.19
CA GLU A 32 -10.43 4.15 -12.00
C GLU A 32 -11.00 4.52 -10.63
N LYS A 33 -10.90 5.78 -10.29
CA LYS A 33 -11.27 6.27 -8.97
C LYS A 33 -12.78 6.30 -8.80
N LYS A 34 -13.32 5.28 -8.19
CA LYS A 34 -14.70 5.31 -7.72
C LYS A 34 -14.69 5.75 -6.26
N ARG A 35 -15.77 6.36 -5.81
CA ARG A 35 -15.88 6.92 -4.47
C ARG A 35 -15.54 5.92 -3.36
N ASN A 36 -15.83 4.64 -3.58
CA ASN A 36 -15.60 3.57 -2.62
C ASN A 36 -14.54 2.57 -3.08
N SER A 37 -13.64 2.97 -3.98
CA SER A 37 -12.57 2.08 -4.44
C SER A 37 -11.57 1.80 -3.32
N ASP A 38 -11.16 0.53 -3.23
CA ASP A 38 -10.09 0.14 -2.32
C ASP A 38 -8.78 0.71 -2.83
N ILE A 39 -7.89 1.02 -1.89
CA ILE A 39 -6.54 1.44 -2.23
C ILE A 39 -5.63 0.24 -2.03
N ASP A 40 -4.88 -0.11 -3.06
CA ASP A 40 -3.96 -1.25 -3.03
C ASP A 40 -2.55 -0.76 -2.78
N ILE A 41 -1.94 -1.25 -1.71
CA ILE A 41 -0.59 -0.84 -1.29
C ILE A 41 0.32 -2.04 -1.20
N LEU A 42 1.50 -1.93 -1.80
CA LEU A 42 2.58 -2.90 -1.67
C LEU A 42 3.57 -2.38 -0.64
N VAL A 43 4.00 -3.25 0.26
CA VAL A 43 4.99 -2.89 1.28
C VAL A 43 6.09 -3.93 1.40
N GLU A 44 7.27 -3.46 1.81
CA GLU A 44 8.38 -4.31 2.23
C GLU A 44 8.85 -3.77 3.57
N PHE A 45 8.89 -4.63 4.57
CA PHE A 45 9.33 -4.24 5.92
C PHE A 45 10.85 -4.32 6.05
N LYS A 46 11.39 -3.52 6.96
CA LYS A 46 12.78 -3.64 7.39
C LYS A 46 12.86 -4.84 8.34
N GLY A 47 13.55 -5.89 7.94
CA GLY A 47 13.66 -7.11 8.72
C GLY A 47 12.39 -7.96 8.69
N ALA A 48 12.33 -8.94 9.57
CA ALA A 48 11.21 -9.89 9.63
C ALA A 48 10.06 -9.32 10.44
N LYS A 49 8.87 -9.30 9.85
CA LYS A 49 7.65 -8.86 10.52
C LYS A 49 6.60 -9.97 10.42
N SER A 50 5.74 -10.04 11.42
CA SER A 50 4.67 -11.04 11.48
C SER A 50 3.43 -10.59 10.72
N LEU A 51 2.49 -11.53 10.56
CA LEU A 51 1.18 -11.20 10.00
C LEU A 51 0.42 -10.21 10.86
N LEU A 52 0.67 -10.19 12.17
CA LEU A 52 0.06 -9.22 13.07
C LEU A 52 0.53 -7.81 12.76
N ASP A 53 1.81 -7.64 12.41
CA ASP A 53 2.33 -6.33 12.02
C ASP A 53 1.66 -5.86 10.72
N LEU A 54 1.48 -6.77 9.77
CA LEU A 54 0.81 -6.45 8.51
C LEU A 54 -0.64 -6.07 8.74
N ALA A 55 -1.35 -6.83 9.58
CA ALA A 55 -2.74 -6.53 9.91
C ALA A 55 -2.88 -5.19 10.63
N GLY A 56 -1.98 -4.90 11.57
CA GLY A 56 -1.97 -3.61 12.26
C GLY A 56 -1.74 -2.45 11.32
N LEU A 57 -0.81 -2.61 10.40
CA LEU A 57 -0.55 -1.60 9.38
C LEU A 57 -1.79 -1.33 8.51
N LYS A 58 -2.47 -2.38 8.08
CA LYS A 58 -3.68 -2.25 7.29
C LYS A 58 -4.76 -1.46 8.04
N ILE A 59 -5.00 -1.83 9.30
CA ILE A 59 -6.02 -1.16 10.11
C ILE A 59 -5.69 0.32 10.27
N GLU A 60 -4.45 0.64 10.59
CA GLU A 60 -4.05 2.03 10.78
C GLU A 60 -4.13 2.84 9.50
N LEU A 61 -3.77 2.24 8.37
CA LEU A 61 -3.91 2.91 7.08
C LEU A 61 -5.38 3.16 6.75
N GLU A 62 -6.26 2.20 7.03
CA GLU A 62 -7.68 2.37 6.80
C GLU A 62 -8.27 3.49 7.66
N GLU A 63 -7.84 3.58 8.91
CA GLU A 63 -8.27 4.67 9.80
C GLU A 63 -7.75 6.03 9.32
N THR A 64 -6.50 6.07 8.91
CA THR A 64 -5.86 7.31 8.44
C THR A 64 -6.52 7.84 7.17
N LEU A 65 -6.88 6.95 6.25
CA LEU A 65 -7.44 7.32 4.95
C LEU A 65 -8.96 7.31 4.92
N ASP A 66 -9.59 6.76 5.95
CA ASP A 66 -11.05 6.57 6.00
C ASP A 66 -11.56 5.83 4.77
N ARG A 67 -10.85 4.77 4.37
CA ARG A 67 -11.14 3.92 3.21
C ARG A 67 -10.64 2.51 3.45
N LYS A 68 -11.20 1.57 2.69
CA LYS A 68 -10.64 0.23 2.66
C LYS A 68 -9.28 0.24 1.97
N VAL A 69 -8.33 -0.46 2.56
CA VAL A 69 -6.98 -0.57 2.04
C VAL A 69 -6.61 -2.04 1.98
N ASP A 70 -6.11 -2.48 0.84
CA ASP A 70 -5.51 -3.80 0.71
C ASP A 70 -3.99 -3.64 0.79
N VAL A 71 -3.38 -4.34 1.73
CA VAL A 71 -1.93 -4.28 1.92
C VAL A 71 -1.34 -5.64 1.57
N LEU A 72 -0.43 -5.64 0.60
CA LEU A 72 0.28 -6.82 0.17
C LEU A 72 1.77 -6.60 0.30
N THR A 73 2.51 -7.67 0.55
CA THR A 73 3.97 -7.61 0.52
C THR A 73 4.47 -7.98 -0.87
N TYR A 74 5.65 -7.48 -1.23
CA TYR A 74 6.26 -7.85 -2.51
C TYR A 74 6.46 -9.35 -2.64
N LYS A 75 6.74 -10.03 -1.52
CA LYS A 75 6.95 -11.48 -1.51
C LYS A 75 5.68 -12.28 -1.75
N SER A 76 4.52 -11.72 -1.41
CA SER A 76 3.25 -12.43 -1.55
C SER A 76 2.62 -12.28 -2.93
N LEU A 77 3.23 -11.52 -3.83
CA LEU A 77 2.72 -11.33 -5.17
C LEU A 77 2.78 -12.62 -5.98
N HIS A 78 1.66 -12.99 -6.59
CA HIS A 78 1.64 -14.15 -7.47
C HIS A 78 2.55 -13.89 -8.68
N PRO A 79 3.38 -14.87 -9.07
CA PRO A 79 4.34 -14.68 -10.17
C PRO A 79 3.72 -14.17 -11.47
N LEU A 80 2.50 -14.62 -11.80
CA LEU A 80 1.81 -14.20 -13.02
C LEU A 80 1.37 -12.73 -12.99
N LEU A 81 1.19 -12.17 -11.80
CA LEU A 81 0.75 -10.79 -11.63
C LEU A 81 1.88 -9.83 -11.30
N LYS A 82 3.01 -10.38 -10.87
CA LYS A 82 4.11 -9.58 -10.34
C LYS A 82 4.62 -8.54 -11.34
N ASP A 83 4.91 -8.94 -12.56
CA ASP A 83 5.45 -8.04 -13.57
C ASP A 83 4.47 -6.91 -13.89
N ARG A 84 3.20 -7.23 -14.03
CA ARG A 84 2.16 -6.25 -14.29
C ARG A 84 2.04 -5.22 -13.16
N ILE A 85 1.99 -5.71 -11.93
CA ILE A 85 1.86 -4.85 -10.75
C ILE A 85 3.08 -3.95 -10.61
N LEU A 86 4.29 -4.49 -10.80
CA LEU A 86 5.51 -3.71 -10.69
C LEU A 86 5.62 -2.63 -11.77
N LYS A 87 5.05 -2.87 -12.94
CA LYS A 87 5.03 -1.86 -14.01
C LYS A 87 4.01 -0.76 -13.73
N GLU A 88 2.89 -1.09 -13.12
CA GLU A 88 1.82 -0.13 -12.83
C GLU A 88 2.02 0.66 -11.55
N GLN A 89 2.85 0.17 -10.63
CA GLN A 89 3.01 0.77 -9.31
C GLN A 89 3.53 2.21 -9.36
N LYS A 90 3.10 3.00 -8.38
CA LYS A 90 3.66 4.31 -8.10
C LYS A 90 4.39 4.24 -6.77
N VAL A 91 5.69 4.31 -6.78
CA VAL A 91 6.53 4.21 -5.59
C VAL A 91 6.33 5.43 -4.71
N ILE A 92 6.14 5.21 -3.41
CA ILE A 92 5.95 6.29 -2.44
C ILE A 92 7.01 6.29 -1.34
N LEU A 93 7.74 5.19 -1.22
CA LEU A 93 8.81 5.09 -0.22
C LEU A 93 9.93 4.17 -0.70
#